data_47a8cacbd62396f0777f05e2afe54e0b
#
_entry.id   47a8cacbd62396f0777f05e2afe54e0b
#
_cell.length_a   1.000
_cell.length_b   1.000
_cell.length_c   1.000
_cell.angle_alpha   90.00
_cell.angle_beta   90.00
_cell.angle_gamma   90.00
#
_symmetry.space_group_name_H-M   'P 1'
#
loop_
_entity.id
_entity.type
_entity.pdbx_description
1 polymer ?
#
loop_
_entity_poly.entity_id
_entity_poly.type
_entity_poly.pdbx_seq_one_letter_code
_entity_poly.pdbx_strand_id
1 'polypeptide(L)'
;MEELNKKMVELVNLAKSDNQEAFAKLIEQEKLKLYKTGISILKNDDDTCDAIQETLISAYKNLNSLKNNEYFSTWIMRILINKCYDIIRKNKKVTYINEKMKQEDTYYEIYLQESDLEIVLNQIDKDLKTVTVLYYYDDFSINQISEILNIPEGTVKSRLSRARNKIYTILKEKEGEKIG
;
A
#
# COMPACT_ATOMS: atom_id res chain seq x y z
N MET A 1 16.44 -15.29 4.73
CA MET A 1 15.46 -14.96 3.64
C MET A 1 14.93 -16.22 2.94
N GLU A 2 15.76 -17.16 2.51
CA GLU A 2 15.30 -18.41 1.84
C GLU A 2 14.34 -19.26 2.69
N GLU A 3 14.61 -19.41 3.98
CA GLU A 3 13.77 -20.21 4.87
C GLU A 3 12.39 -19.59 5.10
N LEU A 4 12.31 -18.25 5.17
CA LEU A 4 11.04 -17.52 5.29
C LEU A 4 10.20 -17.67 4.02
N ASN A 5 10.84 -17.58 2.86
CA ASN A 5 10.18 -17.74 1.56
C ASN A 5 9.64 -19.18 1.39
N LYS A 6 10.43 -20.18 1.78
CA LYS A 6 10.01 -21.60 1.75
C LYS A 6 8.77 -21.84 2.62
N LYS A 7 8.75 -21.29 3.83
CA LYS A 7 7.60 -21.41 4.74
C LYS A 7 6.35 -20.72 4.17
N MET A 8 6.50 -19.57 3.53
CA MET A 8 5.39 -18.88 2.85
C MET A 8 4.83 -19.73 1.70
N VAL A 9 5.69 -20.32 0.87
CA VAL A 9 5.29 -21.21 -0.23
C VAL A 9 4.52 -22.42 0.28
N GLU A 10 4.95 -23.03 1.38
CA GLU A 10 4.24 -24.14 2.04
C GLU A 10 2.85 -23.72 2.52
N LEU A 11 2.73 -22.57 3.17
CA LEU A 11 1.44 -22.05 3.62
C LEU A 11 0.50 -21.77 2.44
N VAL A 12 1.01 -21.22 1.33
CA VAL A 12 0.20 -20.98 0.12
C VAL A 12 -0.30 -22.31 -0.46
N ASN A 13 0.54 -23.36 -0.51
CA ASN A 13 0.12 -24.68 -0.98
C ASN A 13 -1.01 -25.26 -0.12
N LEU A 14 -0.87 -25.17 1.21
CA LEU A 14 -1.90 -25.63 2.15
C LEU A 14 -3.20 -24.83 1.99
N ALA A 15 -3.09 -23.50 1.87
CA ALA A 15 -4.26 -22.64 1.70
C ALA A 15 -4.99 -22.90 0.38
N LYS A 16 -4.29 -23.24 -0.70
CA LYS A 16 -4.86 -23.69 -1.98
C LYS A 16 -5.62 -25.01 -1.87
N SER A 17 -5.33 -25.79 -0.85
CA SER A 17 -6.04 -27.06 -0.53
C SER A 17 -7.15 -26.83 0.52
N ASP A 18 -7.76 -25.62 0.54
CA ASP A 18 -8.84 -25.23 1.44
C ASP A 18 -8.47 -25.22 2.94
N ASN A 19 -7.19 -25.19 3.29
CA ASN A 19 -6.77 -25.01 4.67
C ASN A 19 -6.89 -23.54 5.09
N GLN A 20 -8.01 -23.21 5.76
CA GLN A 20 -8.31 -21.84 6.22
C GLN A 20 -7.29 -21.31 7.23
N GLU A 21 -6.74 -22.18 8.10
CA GLU A 21 -5.73 -21.80 9.08
C GLU A 21 -4.42 -21.36 8.40
N ALA A 22 -4.02 -22.06 7.33
CA ALA A 22 -2.86 -21.68 6.53
C ALA A 22 -3.06 -20.33 5.86
N PHE A 23 -4.25 -20.06 5.32
CA PHE A 23 -4.58 -18.75 4.76
C PHE A 23 -4.54 -17.65 5.84
N ALA A 24 -5.12 -17.88 7.02
CA ALA A 24 -5.07 -16.92 8.12
C ALA A 24 -3.62 -16.59 8.54
N LYS A 25 -2.73 -17.59 8.58
CA LYS A 25 -1.30 -17.37 8.87
C LYS A 25 -0.60 -16.54 7.78
N LEU A 26 -0.95 -16.72 6.51
CA LEU A 26 -0.44 -15.88 5.43
C LEU A 26 -0.86 -14.41 5.62
N ILE A 27 -2.13 -14.18 5.91
CA ILE A 27 -2.66 -12.83 6.13
C ILE A 27 -2.01 -12.19 7.36
N GLU A 28 -1.82 -12.93 8.43
CA GLU A 28 -1.15 -12.42 9.64
C GLU A 28 0.26 -11.90 9.34
N GLN A 29 0.99 -12.54 8.41
CA GLN A 29 2.32 -12.07 7.98
C GLN A 29 2.26 -10.80 7.13
N GLU A 30 1.19 -10.59 6.36
CA GLU A 30 1.04 -9.46 5.43
C GLU A 30 0.25 -8.28 6.01
N LYS A 31 -0.51 -8.48 7.09
CA LYS A 31 -1.48 -7.50 7.61
C LYS A 31 -0.91 -6.10 7.81
N LEU A 32 0.31 -6.01 8.37
CA LEU A 32 0.94 -4.72 8.65
C LEU A 32 1.31 -3.98 7.36
N LYS A 33 1.83 -4.69 6.35
CA LYS A 33 2.14 -4.13 5.03
C LYS A 33 0.86 -3.66 4.33
N LEU A 34 -0.17 -4.51 4.33
CA LEU A 34 -1.46 -4.17 3.73
C LEU A 34 -2.05 -2.91 4.36
N TYR A 35 -2.05 -2.80 5.70
CA TYR A 35 -2.58 -1.63 6.39
C TYR A 35 -1.76 -0.37 6.08
N LYS A 36 -0.43 -0.42 6.23
CA LYS A 36 0.44 0.73 5.96
C LYS A 36 0.31 1.23 4.52
N THR A 37 0.27 0.34 3.55
CA THR A 37 0.08 0.71 2.15
C THR A 37 -1.32 1.28 1.92
N GLY A 38 -2.37 0.64 2.44
CA GLY A 38 -3.75 1.10 2.32
C GLY A 38 -3.93 2.51 2.88
N ILE A 39 -3.52 2.75 4.14
CA ILE A 39 -3.65 4.06 4.78
C ILE A 39 -2.81 5.14 4.08
N SER A 40 -1.65 4.78 3.53
CA SER A 40 -0.82 5.71 2.77
C SER A 40 -1.52 6.21 1.51
N ILE A 41 -2.38 5.37 0.90
CA ILE A 41 -3.10 5.67 -0.34
C ILE A 41 -4.43 6.38 -0.05
N LEU A 42 -5.21 5.87 0.90
CA LEU A 42 -6.59 6.30 1.16
C LEU A 42 -6.68 7.45 2.15
N LYS A 43 -5.73 7.54 3.09
CA LYS A 43 -5.70 8.54 4.18
C LYS A 43 -6.97 8.53 5.05
N ASN A 44 -7.68 7.42 5.08
CA ASN A 44 -8.90 7.22 5.84
C ASN A 44 -8.88 5.78 6.36
N ASP A 45 -9.12 5.60 7.66
CA ASP A 45 -9.02 4.29 8.31
C ASP A 45 -10.16 3.37 7.92
N ASP A 46 -11.39 3.88 7.88
CA ASP A 46 -12.57 3.10 7.50
C ASP A 46 -12.45 2.60 6.06
N ASP A 47 -12.12 3.48 5.12
CA ASP A 47 -11.87 3.13 3.72
C ASP A 47 -10.70 2.11 3.60
N THR A 48 -9.69 2.21 4.46
CA THR A 48 -8.55 1.28 4.48
C THR A 48 -8.97 -0.09 4.97
N CYS A 49 -9.73 -0.15 6.05
CA CYS A 49 -10.28 -1.40 6.57
C CYS A 49 -11.19 -2.08 5.54
N ASP A 50 -12.04 -1.32 4.87
CA ASP A 50 -12.91 -1.83 3.80
C ASP A 50 -12.09 -2.37 2.62
N ALA A 51 -11.06 -1.64 2.16
CA ALA A 51 -10.17 -2.10 1.10
C ALA A 51 -9.47 -3.41 1.48
N ILE A 52 -9.01 -3.54 2.72
CA ILE A 52 -8.37 -4.75 3.23
C ILE A 52 -9.38 -5.91 3.25
N GLN A 53 -10.57 -5.73 3.80
CA GLN A 53 -11.60 -6.76 3.84
C GLN A 53 -11.94 -7.26 2.43
N GLU A 54 -12.20 -6.35 1.48
CA GLU A 54 -12.44 -6.73 0.08
C GLU A 54 -11.23 -7.45 -0.55
N THR A 55 -10.01 -7.06 -0.16
CA THR A 55 -8.78 -7.72 -0.61
C THR A 55 -8.71 -9.16 -0.11
N LEU A 56 -8.97 -9.40 1.18
CA LEU A 56 -8.94 -10.73 1.78
C LEU A 56 -9.98 -11.65 1.14
N ILE A 57 -11.19 -11.16 0.95
CA ILE A 57 -12.26 -11.91 0.27
C ILE A 57 -11.85 -12.27 -1.17
N SER A 58 -11.31 -11.29 -1.90
CA SER A 58 -10.85 -11.51 -3.27
C SER A 58 -9.67 -12.46 -3.33
N ALA A 59 -8.71 -12.32 -2.42
CA ALA A 59 -7.53 -13.20 -2.33
C ALA A 59 -7.94 -14.64 -2.02
N TYR A 60 -8.81 -14.86 -1.04
CA TYR A 60 -9.30 -16.20 -0.70
C TYR A 60 -9.98 -16.88 -1.88
N LYS A 61 -10.91 -16.18 -2.55
CA LYS A 61 -11.66 -16.72 -3.70
C LYS A 61 -10.77 -17.03 -4.90
N ASN A 62 -9.71 -16.28 -5.10
CA ASN A 62 -8.86 -16.36 -6.31
C ASN A 62 -7.46 -16.94 -6.04
N LEU A 63 -7.20 -17.51 -4.86
CA LEU A 63 -5.88 -18.00 -4.48
C LEU A 63 -5.32 -19.03 -5.48
N ASN A 64 -6.18 -19.87 -6.03
CA ASN A 64 -5.81 -20.86 -7.03
C ASN A 64 -5.35 -20.25 -8.37
N SER A 65 -5.64 -18.97 -8.64
CA SER A 65 -5.15 -18.25 -9.82
C SER A 65 -3.69 -17.81 -9.70
N LEU A 66 -3.12 -17.82 -8.50
CA LEU A 66 -1.72 -17.49 -8.25
C LEU A 66 -0.82 -18.61 -8.82
N LYS A 67 -0.13 -18.32 -9.94
CA LYS A 67 0.68 -19.30 -10.67
C LYS A 67 1.96 -19.68 -9.92
N ASN A 68 2.64 -18.71 -9.33
CA ASN A 68 3.86 -18.93 -8.56
C ASN A 68 3.67 -18.47 -7.11
N ASN A 69 3.74 -19.41 -6.19
CA ASN A 69 3.46 -19.20 -4.77
C ASN A 69 4.45 -18.26 -4.08
N GLU A 70 5.65 -18.12 -4.61
CA GLU A 70 6.67 -17.17 -4.11
C GLU A 70 6.23 -15.72 -4.26
N TYR A 71 5.31 -15.41 -5.19
CA TYR A 71 4.81 -14.08 -5.44
C TYR A 71 3.52 -13.74 -4.68
N PHE A 72 3.20 -14.49 -3.61
CA PHE A 72 1.98 -14.24 -2.84
C PHE A 72 1.89 -12.80 -2.32
N SER A 73 2.97 -12.28 -1.71
CA SER A 73 3.01 -10.91 -1.18
C SER A 73 2.80 -9.87 -2.29
N THR A 74 3.46 -10.02 -3.44
CA THR A 74 3.28 -9.15 -4.61
C THR A 74 1.85 -9.20 -5.15
N TRP A 75 1.30 -10.40 -5.22
CA TRP A 75 -0.04 -10.64 -5.75
C TRP A 75 -1.14 -10.06 -4.86
N ILE A 76 -1.08 -10.27 -3.53
CA ILE A 76 -2.07 -9.72 -2.61
C ILE A 76 -1.97 -8.19 -2.51
N MET A 77 -0.75 -7.64 -2.54
CA MET A 77 -0.54 -6.19 -2.56
C MET A 77 -1.14 -5.56 -3.82
N ARG A 78 -1.02 -6.19 -4.98
CA ARG A 78 -1.67 -5.74 -6.22
C ARG A 78 -3.19 -5.70 -6.07
N ILE A 79 -3.80 -6.70 -5.43
CA ILE A 79 -5.24 -6.71 -5.17
C ILE A 79 -5.62 -5.52 -4.29
N LEU A 80 -4.90 -5.29 -3.18
CA LEU A 80 -5.15 -4.17 -2.28
C LEU A 80 -5.10 -2.83 -3.00
N ILE A 81 -4.05 -2.56 -3.76
CA ILE A 81 -3.88 -1.28 -4.45
C ILE A 81 -5.01 -1.03 -5.45
N ASN A 82 -5.45 -2.08 -6.16
CA ASN A 82 -6.60 -1.97 -7.05
C ASN A 82 -7.87 -1.61 -6.27
N LYS A 83 -8.12 -2.22 -5.10
CA LYS A 83 -9.26 -1.89 -4.23
C LYS A 83 -9.20 -0.45 -3.72
N CYS A 84 -8.03 0.01 -3.30
CA CYS A 84 -7.83 1.41 -2.90
C CYS A 84 -8.15 2.38 -4.04
N TYR A 85 -7.71 2.09 -5.26
CA TYR A 85 -8.03 2.95 -6.42
C TYR A 85 -9.52 2.89 -6.81
N ASP A 86 -10.19 1.75 -6.60
CA ASP A 86 -11.63 1.64 -6.82
C ASP A 86 -12.42 2.52 -5.85
N ILE A 87 -12.05 2.53 -4.56
CA ILE A 87 -12.64 3.41 -3.53
C ILE A 87 -12.45 4.88 -3.92
N ILE A 88 -11.25 5.29 -4.29
CA ILE A 88 -10.98 6.67 -4.71
C ILE A 88 -11.84 7.06 -5.92
N ARG A 89 -12.01 6.16 -6.89
CA ARG A 89 -12.85 6.43 -8.06
C ARG A 89 -14.33 6.57 -7.69
N LYS A 90 -14.82 5.75 -6.76
CA LYS A 90 -16.20 5.84 -6.25
C LYS A 90 -16.40 7.17 -5.52
N ASN A 91 -15.51 7.52 -4.59
CA ASN A 91 -15.61 8.74 -3.80
C ASN A 91 -15.57 10.00 -4.68
N LYS A 92 -14.72 10.04 -5.71
CA LYS A 92 -14.73 11.15 -6.70
C LYS A 92 -16.06 11.28 -7.45
N LYS A 93 -16.70 10.17 -7.83
CA LYS A 93 -18.02 10.23 -8.50
C LYS A 93 -19.10 10.79 -7.57
N VAL A 94 -19.07 10.44 -6.29
CA VAL A 94 -20.01 10.95 -5.29
C VAL A 94 -19.79 12.44 -5.04
N THR A 95 -18.56 12.91 -5.01
CA THR A 95 -18.22 14.34 -4.84
C THR A 95 -18.75 15.19 -5.99
N TYR A 96 -18.66 14.72 -7.24
CA TYR A 96 -19.24 15.42 -8.41
C TYR A 96 -20.78 15.54 -8.34
N ILE A 97 -21.46 14.65 -7.62
CA ILE A 97 -22.92 14.70 -7.44
C ILE A 97 -23.31 15.61 -6.27
N ASN A 98 -22.43 15.77 -5.26
CA ASN A 98 -22.69 16.48 -4.00
C ASN A 98 -21.86 17.77 -3.82
N GLU A 99 -21.61 18.56 -4.85
CA GLU A 99 -20.85 19.83 -4.78
C GLU A 99 -21.42 20.91 -3.83
N LYS A 100 -22.21 20.54 -2.82
CA LYS A 100 -22.79 21.47 -1.83
C LYS A 100 -22.48 21.19 -0.36
N MET A 101 -21.65 20.23 -0.04
CA MET A 101 -21.21 20.05 1.35
C MET A 101 -19.68 19.88 1.40
N LYS A 102 -19.02 20.95 1.83
CA LYS A 102 -17.64 20.87 2.30
C LYS A 102 -17.62 19.89 3.48
N GLN A 103 -17.14 18.68 3.24
CA GLN A 103 -16.67 17.83 4.34
C GLN A 103 -15.26 18.29 4.67
N GLU A 104 -15.13 18.90 5.84
CA GLU A 104 -13.86 19.03 6.52
C GLU A 104 -13.34 17.60 6.73
N ASP A 105 -12.17 17.34 6.16
CA ASP A 105 -11.41 16.10 6.44
C ASP A 105 -11.12 16.08 7.95
N THR A 106 -11.94 15.37 8.70
CA THR A 106 -11.69 15.11 10.11
C THR A 106 -10.57 14.06 10.16
N TYR A 107 -9.35 14.55 10.31
CA TYR A 107 -8.21 13.70 10.65
C TYR A 107 -8.49 13.07 12.02
N TYR A 108 -8.83 11.80 12.04
CA TYR A 108 -8.69 11.01 13.26
C TYR A 108 -7.20 10.90 13.55
N GLU A 109 -6.75 11.67 14.55
CA GLU A 109 -5.45 11.48 15.19
C GLU A 109 -5.42 10.09 15.83
N ILE A 110 -5.06 9.08 15.05
CA ILE A 110 -4.53 7.87 15.64
C ILE A 110 -3.17 8.27 16.19
N TYR A 111 -3.01 8.22 17.51
CA TYR A 111 -1.78 8.44 18.26
C TYR A 111 -0.71 7.38 17.92
N LEU A 112 -0.30 7.34 16.68
CA LEU A 112 1.04 6.98 16.30
C LEU A 112 1.77 8.31 16.22
N GLN A 113 2.79 8.53 17.01
CA GLN A 113 3.68 9.68 16.84
C GLN A 113 4.05 9.68 15.34
N GLU A 114 3.46 10.63 14.60
CA GLU A 114 3.79 10.80 13.18
C GLU A 114 5.31 10.99 13.13
N SER A 115 6.00 10.04 12.57
CA SER A 115 7.43 10.21 12.34
C SER A 115 7.59 11.38 11.39
N ASP A 116 8.65 12.19 11.55
CA ASP A 116 8.96 13.30 10.66
C ASP A 116 8.86 12.90 9.17
N LEU A 117 9.10 11.64 8.89
CA LEU A 117 9.02 11.05 7.56
C LEU A 117 7.55 10.88 7.07
N GLU A 118 6.60 10.55 7.93
CA GLU A 118 5.17 10.48 7.57
C GLU A 118 4.63 11.86 7.17
N ILE A 119 5.00 12.89 7.92
CA ILE A 119 4.67 14.28 7.62
C ILE A 119 5.21 14.66 6.22
N VAL A 120 6.43 14.27 5.91
CA VAL A 120 7.07 14.53 4.60
C VAL A 120 6.41 13.73 3.48
N LEU A 121 6.07 12.46 3.73
CA LEU A 121 5.37 11.61 2.77
C LEU A 121 3.96 12.11 2.44
N ASN A 122 3.33 12.84 3.36
CA ASN A 122 2.01 13.46 3.12
C ASN A 122 2.07 14.68 2.21
N GLN A 123 3.26 15.28 2.01
CA GLN A 123 3.47 16.46 1.15
C GLN A 123 3.86 16.12 -0.29
N ILE A 124 4.15 14.85 -0.60
CA ILE A 124 4.49 14.43 -1.97
C ILE A 124 3.27 13.84 -2.69
N ASP A 125 3.32 13.88 -4.04
CA ASP A 125 2.26 13.34 -4.89
C ASP A 125 1.99 11.87 -4.58
N LYS A 126 0.72 11.47 -4.66
CA LYS A 126 0.24 10.12 -4.36
C LYS A 126 1.05 9.03 -5.07
N ASP A 127 1.34 9.21 -6.36
CA ASP A 127 2.08 8.23 -7.16
C ASP A 127 3.53 8.08 -6.69
N LEU A 128 4.14 9.17 -6.24
CA LEU A 128 5.49 9.17 -5.67
C LEU A 128 5.48 8.53 -4.28
N LYS A 129 4.46 8.84 -3.46
CA LYS A 129 4.28 8.24 -2.14
C LYS A 129 4.13 6.73 -2.25
N THR A 130 3.23 6.25 -3.14
CA THR A 130 2.97 4.81 -3.30
C THR A 130 4.25 4.04 -3.65
N VAL A 131 5.03 4.47 -4.64
CA VAL A 131 6.29 3.77 -4.98
C VAL A 131 7.32 3.84 -3.85
N THR A 132 7.31 4.93 -3.06
CA THR A 132 8.22 5.11 -1.93
C THR A 132 7.88 4.14 -0.79
N VAL A 133 6.60 4.01 -0.45
CA VAL A 133 6.12 3.06 0.57
C VAL A 133 6.46 1.63 0.16
N LEU A 134 6.09 1.22 -1.04
CA LEU A 134 6.37 -0.12 -1.54
C LEU A 134 7.87 -0.46 -1.55
N TYR A 135 8.73 0.50 -1.87
CA TYR A 135 10.16 0.26 -1.97
C TYR A 135 10.88 0.28 -0.62
N TYR A 136 10.61 1.29 0.23
CA TYR A 136 11.37 1.52 1.47
C TYR A 136 10.74 0.92 2.72
N TYR A 137 9.41 0.72 2.76
CA TYR A 137 8.72 0.16 3.91
C TYR A 137 8.35 -1.31 3.72
N ASP A 138 7.95 -1.68 2.50
CA ASP A 138 7.48 -3.04 2.23
C ASP A 138 8.55 -3.92 1.59
N ASP A 139 9.75 -3.35 1.29
CA ASP A 139 10.91 -4.04 0.73
C ASP A 139 10.66 -4.71 -0.64
N PHE A 140 9.70 -4.19 -1.43
CA PHE A 140 9.48 -4.68 -2.79
C PHE A 140 10.58 -4.20 -3.75
N SER A 141 11.10 -5.12 -4.57
CA SER A 141 12.01 -4.77 -5.65
C SER A 141 11.32 -3.93 -6.73
N ILE A 142 12.11 -3.22 -7.56
CA ILE A 142 11.59 -2.42 -8.67
C ILE A 142 10.74 -3.26 -9.63
N ASN A 143 11.15 -4.49 -9.90
CA ASN A 143 10.38 -5.43 -10.72
C ASN A 143 9.02 -5.74 -10.08
N GLN A 144 8.99 -6.12 -8.80
CA GLN A 144 7.74 -6.38 -8.08
C GLN A 144 6.82 -5.16 -8.04
N ILE A 145 7.37 -3.95 -7.81
CA ILE A 145 6.58 -2.69 -7.84
C ILE A 145 6.02 -2.45 -9.24
N SER A 146 6.78 -2.74 -10.29
CA SER A 146 6.32 -2.67 -11.68
C SER A 146 5.10 -3.58 -11.92
N GLU A 147 5.15 -4.81 -11.40
CA GLU A 147 4.03 -5.77 -11.47
C GLU A 147 2.84 -5.35 -10.62
N ILE A 148 3.08 -4.90 -9.37
CA ILE A 148 2.03 -4.43 -8.46
C ILE A 148 1.24 -3.27 -9.07
N LEU A 149 1.94 -2.27 -9.59
CA LEU A 149 1.35 -1.04 -10.12
C LEU A 149 0.97 -1.12 -11.59
N ASN A 150 1.37 -2.20 -12.28
CA ASN A 150 1.20 -2.37 -13.72
C ASN A 150 1.77 -1.18 -14.54
N ILE A 151 3.00 -0.78 -14.22
CA ILE A 151 3.75 0.29 -14.90
C ILE A 151 5.16 -0.18 -15.24
N PRO A 152 5.82 0.36 -16.29
CA PRO A 152 7.20 -0.01 -16.62
C PRO A 152 8.20 0.22 -15.47
N GLU A 153 9.21 -0.63 -15.32
CA GLU A 153 10.28 -0.45 -14.34
C GLU A 153 10.97 0.93 -14.45
N GLY A 154 11.15 1.44 -15.69
CA GLY A 154 11.68 2.78 -15.92
C GLY A 154 10.83 3.87 -15.26
N THR A 155 9.50 3.69 -15.25
CA THR A 155 8.55 4.58 -14.56
C THR A 155 8.70 4.47 -13.06
N VAL A 156 8.88 3.27 -12.50
CA VAL A 156 9.15 3.07 -11.07
C VAL A 156 10.43 3.80 -10.67
N LYS A 157 11.52 3.58 -11.41
CA LYS A 157 12.83 4.23 -11.17
C LYS A 157 12.73 5.76 -11.19
N SER A 158 12.05 6.32 -12.20
CA SER A 158 11.88 7.76 -12.34
C SER A 158 10.99 8.36 -11.24
N ARG A 159 9.92 7.64 -10.80
CA ARG A 159 9.08 8.06 -9.68
C ARG A 159 9.88 8.04 -8.36
N LEU A 160 10.66 6.99 -8.07
CA LEU A 160 11.53 6.92 -6.90
C LEU A 160 12.56 8.04 -6.88
N SER A 161 13.18 8.36 -8.03
CA SER A 161 14.13 9.48 -8.14
C SER A 161 13.45 10.82 -7.83
N ARG A 162 12.28 11.09 -8.41
CA ARG A 162 11.49 12.31 -8.12
C ARG A 162 11.05 12.39 -6.68
N ALA A 163 10.62 11.27 -6.09
CA ALA A 163 10.24 11.21 -4.69
C ALA A 163 11.42 11.61 -3.77
N ARG A 164 12.62 11.03 -3.99
CA ARG A 164 13.81 11.38 -3.22
C ARG A 164 14.15 12.86 -3.30
N ASN A 165 14.11 13.44 -4.50
CA ASN A 165 14.40 14.85 -4.68
C ASN A 165 13.38 15.74 -3.94
N LYS A 166 12.08 15.42 -4.03
CA LYS A 166 11.03 16.17 -3.33
C LYS A 166 11.17 16.06 -1.82
N ILE A 167 11.39 14.85 -1.29
CA ILE A 167 11.63 14.61 0.14
C ILE A 167 12.84 15.42 0.62
N TYR A 168 13.95 15.38 -0.13
CA TYR A 168 15.15 16.15 0.20
C TYR A 168 14.88 17.65 0.28
N THR A 169 14.14 18.21 -0.69
CA THR A 169 13.76 19.64 -0.70
C THR A 169 12.93 20.00 0.55
N ILE A 170 11.91 19.22 0.86
CA ILE A 170 11.05 19.45 2.03
C ILE A 170 11.85 19.41 3.34
N LEU A 171 12.74 18.42 3.49
CA LEU A 171 13.56 18.31 4.70
C LEU A 171 14.52 19.48 4.86
N LYS A 172 15.13 19.94 3.75
CA LYS A 172 16.03 21.09 3.75
C LYS A 172 15.33 22.41 4.11
N GLU A 173 14.10 22.60 3.63
CA GLU A 173 13.27 23.77 3.99
C GLU A 173 12.96 23.77 5.49
N LYS A 174 12.58 22.61 6.07
CA LYS A 174 12.32 22.48 7.51
C LYS A 174 13.58 22.70 8.38
N GLU A 175 14.76 22.33 7.92
CA GLU A 175 15.99 22.63 8.63
C GLU A 175 16.33 24.12 8.59
N GLY A 176 16.07 24.80 7.47
CA GLY A 176 16.25 26.25 7.32
C GLY A 176 15.35 27.08 8.23
N GLU A 177 14.08 26.63 8.45
CA GLU A 177 13.13 27.28 9.34
C GLU A 177 13.48 27.13 10.84
N LYS A 178 14.23 26.08 11.23
CA LYS A 178 14.67 25.87 12.62
C LYS A 178 15.88 26.71 13.05
N ILE A 179 16.56 27.37 12.11
CA ILE A 179 17.80 28.14 12.34
C ILE A 179 17.55 29.66 12.25
N GLY A 180 16.37 30.12 11.88
CA GLY A 180 15.95 31.52 11.84
C GLY A 180 15.05 31.88 13.00
#